data_7b6f15e7c3b7311e1c79ff9c691e5d12
#
_entry.id   7b6f15e7c3b7311e1c79ff9c691e5d12
#
_cell.length_a   1.000
_cell.length_b   1.000
_cell.length_c   1.000
_cell.angle_alpha   90.00
_cell.angle_beta   90.00
_cell.angle_gamma   90.00
#
_symmetry.space_group_name_H-M   'P 1'
#
loop_
_entity.id
_entity.type
_entity.pdbx_description
1 polymer ?
#
loop_
_entity_poly.entity_id
_entity_poly.type
_entity_poly.pdbx_seq_one_letter_code
_entity_poly.pdbx_strand_id
1 'polypeptide(L)'
;VENGPQLHTQSTLSDRAALGQPPEEIAAVLLPGMRDKLLQDGQIDRAALDAIYAAGKAADHPVIRDYAEMTVAAADIKIAVRAQKTGKPLDFLQRALAPCDSLDVEQLAKAAVEGQDAIYSYLQKTAYADAVPVLQESPSAFERWCDNRIIREIRPQQYNPFTVGPLAAFLLARENEVKTVRIILSGKWNHLREEAVRERMREMYRNV
;
A
#
# COMPACT_ATOMS: atom_id res chain seq x y z
N VAL A 1 40.06 -26.23 -7.44
CA VAL A 1 38.88 -25.61 -8.06
C VAL A 1 38.08 -25.01 -6.94
N GLU A 2 38.30 -23.71 -6.68
CA GLU A 2 37.63 -22.93 -5.62
C GLU A 2 36.24 -22.57 -6.10
N ASN A 3 35.23 -22.99 -5.35
CA ASN A 3 33.87 -22.49 -5.49
C ASN A 3 33.81 -21.08 -4.88
N GLY A 4 33.82 -20.06 -5.74
CA GLY A 4 33.53 -18.69 -5.35
C GLY A 4 32.11 -18.58 -4.79
N PRO A 5 31.85 -17.64 -3.85
CA PRO A 5 30.53 -17.45 -3.26
C PRO A 5 29.55 -17.05 -4.37
N GLN A 6 28.50 -17.85 -4.54
CA GLN A 6 27.37 -17.48 -5.38
C GLN A 6 26.71 -16.25 -4.75
N LEU A 7 26.84 -15.11 -5.42
CA LEU A 7 26.04 -13.94 -5.17
C LEU A 7 24.57 -14.29 -5.51
N HIS A 8 23.86 -14.79 -4.51
CA HIS A 8 22.41 -14.76 -4.56
C HIS A 8 22.02 -13.28 -4.62
N THR A 9 21.58 -12.84 -5.77
CA THR A 9 20.85 -11.58 -5.90
C THR A 9 19.70 -11.65 -4.90
N GLN A 10 19.86 -10.96 -3.78
CA GLN A 10 18.79 -10.80 -2.81
C GLN A 10 17.70 -9.98 -3.51
N SER A 11 16.68 -10.69 -4.03
CA SER A 11 15.44 -9.99 -4.34
C SER A 11 15.00 -9.29 -3.06
N THR A 12 14.76 -8.01 -3.13
CA THR A 12 14.39 -7.22 -1.95
C THR A 12 13.08 -7.79 -1.34
N LEU A 13 12.87 -7.61 -0.05
CA LEU A 13 11.62 -7.98 0.62
C LEU A 13 10.40 -7.37 -0.10
N SER A 14 10.57 -6.17 -0.66
CA SER A 14 9.60 -5.47 -1.50
C SER A 14 9.24 -6.24 -2.77
N ASP A 15 10.23 -6.84 -3.46
CA ASP A 15 9.99 -7.60 -4.70
C ASP A 15 9.18 -8.87 -4.43
N ARG A 16 9.43 -9.53 -3.31
CA ARG A 16 8.71 -10.74 -2.89
C ARG A 16 7.29 -10.45 -2.44
N ALA A 17 7.07 -9.35 -1.71
CA ALA A 17 5.74 -8.88 -1.35
C ALA A 17 4.92 -8.48 -2.60
N ALA A 18 5.57 -7.86 -3.59
CA ALA A 18 4.95 -7.51 -4.88
C ALA A 18 4.54 -8.73 -5.70
N LEU A 19 5.21 -9.88 -5.52
CA LEU A 19 4.88 -11.16 -6.15
C LEU A 19 3.72 -11.89 -5.46
N GLY A 20 3.14 -11.31 -4.39
CA GLY A 20 2.02 -11.92 -3.66
C GLY A 20 2.42 -13.17 -2.86
N GLN A 21 3.70 -13.33 -2.55
CA GLN A 21 4.16 -14.41 -1.67
C GLN A 21 3.60 -14.23 -0.26
N PRO A 22 3.17 -15.30 0.41
CA PRO A 22 2.67 -15.21 1.76
C PRO A 22 3.77 -14.73 2.73
N PRO A 23 3.40 -14.02 3.80
CA PRO A 23 4.35 -13.46 4.78
C PRO A 23 5.33 -14.49 5.34
N GLU A 24 4.90 -15.75 5.45
CA GLU A 24 5.73 -16.85 5.95
C GLU A 24 6.91 -17.19 5.01
N GLU A 25 6.71 -17.10 3.70
CA GLU A 25 7.79 -17.31 2.72
C GLU A 25 8.78 -16.16 2.70
N ILE A 26 8.29 -14.92 2.87
CA ILE A 26 9.13 -13.73 2.99
C ILE A 26 9.98 -13.84 4.26
N ALA A 27 9.38 -14.25 5.36
CA ALA A 27 10.06 -14.42 6.65
C ALA A 27 11.10 -15.55 6.66
N ALA A 28 10.95 -16.56 5.78
CA ALA A 28 11.94 -17.65 5.67
C ALA A 28 13.32 -17.18 5.21
N VAL A 29 13.41 -15.99 4.60
CA VAL A 29 14.68 -15.37 4.16
C VAL A 29 15.34 -14.54 5.27
N LEU A 30 14.63 -14.27 6.35
CA LEU A 30 15.12 -13.51 7.49
C LEU A 30 15.94 -14.41 8.43
N LEU A 31 16.87 -13.80 9.17
CA LEU A 31 17.70 -14.51 10.14
C LEU A 31 16.84 -15.29 11.16
N PRO A 32 17.21 -16.52 11.49
CA PRO A 32 16.55 -17.28 12.54
C PRO A 32 16.46 -16.48 13.85
N GLY A 33 15.32 -16.40 14.48
CA GLY A 33 15.05 -15.60 15.68
C GLY A 33 14.48 -14.19 15.40
N MET A 34 14.74 -13.61 14.24
CA MET A 34 14.09 -12.38 13.79
C MET A 34 12.73 -12.67 13.16
N ARG A 35 12.64 -13.82 12.48
CA ARG A 35 11.44 -14.32 11.79
C ARG A 35 10.21 -14.38 12.71
N ASP A 36 10.33 -15.08 13.84
CA ASP A 36 9.16 -15.33 14.70
C ASP A 36 8.67 -14.04 15.38
N LYS A 37 9.61 -13.15 15.72
CA LYS A 37 9.28 -11.87 16.33
C LYS A 37 8.60 -10.92 15.34
N LEU A 38 9.06 -10.89 14.08
CA LEU A 38 8.51 -10.01 13.04
C LEU A 38 7.17 -10.51 12.51
N LEU A 39 6.95 -11.83 12.43
CA LEU A 39 5.66 -12.41 12.03
C LEU A 39 4.56 -12.23 13.09
N GLN A 40 4.94 -12.26 14.39
CA GLN A 40 3.98 -12.11 15.47
C GLN A 40 3.52 -10.67 15.68
N ASP A 41 4.34 -9.67 15.36
CA ASP A 41 4.13 -8.30 15.81
C ASP A 41 3.72 -7.30 14.70
N GLY A 42 3.63 -7.71 13.45
CA GLY A 42 3.37 -6.78 12.33
C GLY A 42 4.47 -5.72 12.11
N GLN A 43 5.62 -5.89 12.76
CA GLN A 43 6.70 -4.89 12.81
C GLN A 43 7.42 -4.69 11.47
N ILE A 44 7.39 -5.68 10.56
CA ILE A 44 8.00 -5.53 9.23
C ILE A 44 7.23 -4.48 8.42
N ASP A 45 5.90 -4.59 8.39
CA ASP A 45 5.07 -3.65 7.67
C ASP A 45 5.21 -2.24 8.26
N ARG A 46 5.22 -2.13 9.60
CA ARG A 46 5.42 -0.87 10.29
C ARG A 46 6.77 -0.24 9.95
N ALA A 47 7.87 -0.97 10.01
CA ALA A 47 9.20 -0.45 9.69
C ALA A 47 9.31 0.02 8.22
N ALA A 48 8.66 -0.70 7.30
CA ALA A 48 8.60 -0.29 5.91
C ALA A 48 7.79 1.01 5.72
N LEU A 49 6.65 1.14 6.40
CA LEU A 49 5.82 2.35 6.35
C LEU A 49 6.54 3.56 6.97
N ASP A 50 7.20 3.38 8.12
CA ASP A 50 8.03 4.43 8.75
C ASP A 50 9.15 4.90 7.81
N ALA A 51 9.80 3.98 7.08
CA ALA A 51 10.83 4.30 6.11
C ALA A 51 10.28 5.07 4.90
N ILE A 52 9.12 4.65 4.37
CA ILE A 52 8.43 5.37 3.27
C ILE A 52 8.06 6.77 3.72
N TYR A 53 7.48 6.93 4.90
CA TYR A 53 7.08 8.22 5.44
C TYR A 53 8.30 9.14 5.64
N ALA A 54 9.36 8.63 6.25
CA ALA A 54 10.60 9.38 6.45
C ALA A 54 11.24 9.82 5.13
N ALA A 55 11.29 8.94 4.13
CA ALA A 55 11.79 9.27 2.80
C ALA A 55 10.93 10.34 2.11
N GLY A 56 9.60 10.23 2.24
CA GLY A 56 8.68 11.25 1.74
C GLY A 56 8.87 12.61 2.39
N LYS A 57 9.04 12.66 3.72
CA LYS A 57 9.31 13.90 4.46
C LYS A 57 10.67 14.53 4.11
N ALA A 58 11.67 13.71 3.82
CA ALA A 58 12.98 14.19 3.39
C ALA A 58 13.00 14.69 1.93
N ALA A 59 12.01 14.31 1.14
CA ALA A 59 11.93 14.69 -0.28
C ALA A 59 11.61 16.19 -0.42
N ASP A 60 12.37 16.87 -1.28
CA ASP A 60 12.17 18.30 -1.59
C ASP A 60 11.15 18.52 -2.73
N HIS A 61 10.14 17.66 -2.82
CA HIS A 61 9.10 17.79 -3.83
C HIS A 61 7.73 17.34 -3.30
N PRO A 62 6.68 18.18 -3.42
CA PRO A 62 5.36 17.90 -2.83
C PRO A 62 4.78 16.57 -3.33
N VAL A 63 4.85 16.27 -4.61
CA VAL A 63 4.33 15.01 -5.17
C VAL A 63 4.91 13.76 -4.52
N ILE A 64 6.20 13.78 -4.15
CA ILE A 64 6.85 12.63 -3.50
C ILE A 64 6.36 12.51 -2.06
N ARG A 65 6.20 13.66 -1.37
CA ARG A 65 5.62 13.69 -0.01
C ARG A 65 4.19 13.21 0.01
N ASP A 66 3.36 13.71 -0.91
CA ASP A 66 1.96 13.35 -1.00
C ASP A 66 1.78 11.87 -1.35
N TYR A 67 2.62 11.33 -2.24
CA TYR A 67 2.64 9.91 -2.55
C TYR A 67 3.00 9.04 -1.33
N ALA A 68 4.03 9.41 -0.57
CA ALA A 68 4.44 8.69 0.63
C ALA A 68 3.33 8.73 1.69
N GLU A 69 2.76 9.92 1.93
CA GLU A 69 1.64 10.13 2.85
C GLU A 69 0.44 9.25 2.50
N MET A 70 -0.01 9.29 1.24
CA MET A 70 -1.12 8.47 0.77
C MET A 70 -0.85 6.98 0.88
N THR A 71 0.40 6.56 0.62
CA THR A 71 0.80 5.15 0.69
C THR A 71 0.70 4.64 2.13
N VAL A 72 1.20 5.41 3.09
CA VAL A 72 1.15 5.07 4.51
C VAL A 72 -0.29 5.06 5.02
N ALA A 73 -1.05 6.12 4.77
CA ALA A 73 -2.44 6.22 5.20
C ALA A 73 -3.32 5.10 4.62
N ALA A 74 -3.15 4.77 3.33
CA ALA A 74 -3.88 3.67 2.71
C ALA A 74 -3.52 2.30 3.31
N ALA A 75 -2.25 2.10 3.69
CA ALA A 75 -1.83 0.90 4.40
C ALA A 75 -2.45 0.81 5.79
N ASP A 76 -2.44 1.90 6.55
CA ASP A 76 -3.03 1.96 7.88
C ASP A 76 -4.54 1.69 7.87
N ILE A 77 -5.28 2.25 6.92
CA ILE A 77 -6.71 1.94 6.75
C ILE A 77 -6.91 0.45 6.48
N LYS A 78 -6.10 -0.17 5.60
CA LYS A 78 -6.17 -1.61 5.33
C LYS A 78 -5.84 -2.45 6.56
N ILE A 79 -4.81 -2.07 7.32
CA ILE A 79 -4.42 -2.73 8.57
C ILE A 79 -5.57 -2.66 9.58
N ALA A 80 -6.16 -1.47 9.79
CA ALA A 80 -7.27 -1.26 10.71
C ALA A 80 -8.48 -2.12 10.37
N VAL A 81 -8.91 -2.13 9.09
CA VAL A 81 -10.04 -2.94 8.63
C VAL A 81 -9.76 -4.45 8.76
N ARG A 82 -8.53 -4.89 8.44
CA ARG A 82 -8.15 -6.30 8.59
C ARG A 82 -8.08 -6.70 10.05
N ALA A 83 -7.50 -5.87 10.91
CA ALA A 83 -7.40 -6.09 12.34
C ALA A 83 -8.78 -6.20 13.00
N GLN A 84 -9.71 -5.32 12.62
CA GLN A 84 -11.09 -5.38 13.06
C GLN A 84 -11.74 -6.72 12.69
N LYS A 85 -11.64 -7.15 11.42
CA LYS A 85 -12.19 -8.43 10.94
C LYS A 85 -11.59 -9.66 11.63
N THR A 86 -10.35 -9.57 12.09
CA THR A 86 -9.63 -10.67 12.76
C THR A 86 -9.63 -10.54 14.29
N GLY A 87 -10.33 -9.56 14.85
CA GLY A 87 -10.45 -9.37 16.31
C GLY A 87 -9.13 -9.04 17.00
N LYS A 88 -8.23 -8.30 16.32
CA LYS A 88 -6.93 -7.93 16.92
C LYS A 88 -7.13 -6.88 18.01
N PRO A 89 -6.35 -6.98 19.13
CA PRO A 89 -6.44 -6.04 20.24
C PRO A 89 -5.81 -4.67 19.89
N LEU A 90 -6.15 -3.64 20.69
CA LEU A 90 -5.64 -2.29 20.54
C LEU A 90 -4.11 -2.21 20.53
N ASP A 91 -3.45 -2.96 21.40
CA ASP A 91 -1.99 -3.02 21.51
C ASP A 91 -1.31 -3.51 20.20
N PHE A 92 -1.95 -4.45 19.48
CA PHE A 92 -1.48 -4.84 18.14
C PHE A 92 -1.56 -3.66 17.16
N LEU A 93 -2.69 -2.96 17.14
CA LEU A 93 -2.90 -1.81 16.25
C LEU A 93 -1.92 -0.67 16.53
N GLN A 94 -1.68 -0.36 17.80
CA GLN A 94 -0.69 0.66 18.19
C GLN A 94 0.73 0.35 17.71
N ARG A 95 1.07 -0.93 17.58
CA ARG A 95 2.37 -1.36 17.05
C ARG A 95 2.41 -1.46 15.53
N ALA A 96 1.28 -1.71 14.89
CA ALA A 96 1.20 -1.98 13.46
C ALA A 96 0.96 -0.73 12.61
N LEU A 97 0.23 0.26 13.15
CA LEU A 97 -0.09 1.50 12.42
C LEU A 97 1.09 2.48 12.43
N ALA A 98 1.40 3.07 11.30
CA ALA A 98 2.49 4.03 11.12
C ALA A 98 1.98 5.47 11.25
N PRO A 99 2.73 6.40 11.87
CA PRO A 99 2.31 7.80 11.94
C PRO A 99 2.31 8.43 10.54
N CYS A 100 1.26 9.20 10.26
CA CYS A 100 1.13 10.02 9.07
C CYS A 100 0.38 11.32 9.42
N ASP A 101 0.44 12.33 8.54
CA ASP A 101 -0.15 13.65 8.84
C ASP A 101 -1.67 13.67 8.63
N SER A 102 -2.18 12.83 7.71
CA SER A 102 -3.59 12.86 7.28
C SER A 102 -4.52 12.00 8.13
N LEU A 103 -3.98 11.14 9.02
CA LEU A 103 -4.74 10.29 9.92
C LEU A 103 -4.19 10.36 11.35
N ASP A 104 -5.09 10.46 12.31
CA ASP A 104 -4.79 10.20 13.71
C ASP A 104 -4.82 8.69 13.96
N VAL A 105 -3.64 8.08 14.00
CA VAL A 105 -3.50 6.61 14.14
C VAL A 105 -4.04 6.09 15.46
N GLU A 106 -4.05 6.90 16.54
CA GLU A 106 -4.62 6.48 17.81
C GLU A 106 -6.15 6.41 17.74
N GLN A 107 -6.78 7.40 17.11
CA GLN A 107 -8.22 7.40 16.88
C GLN A 107 -8.62 6.28 15.91
N LEU A 108 -7.84 6.04 14.85
CA LEU A 108 -8.07 4.93 13.93
C LEU A 108 -7.96 3.57 14.64
N ALA A 109 -6.97 3.39 15.51
CA ALA A 109 -6.80 2.17 16.30
C ALA A 109 -7.98 1.93 17.24
N LYS A 110 -8.45 2.96 17.95
CA LYS A 110 -9.63 2.88 18.81
C LYS A 110 -10.89 2.52 18.01
N ALA A 111 -11.11 3.21 16.89
CA ALA A 111 -12.24 2.94 16.00
C ALA A 111 -12.21 1.49 15.47
N ALA A 112 -11.03 0.95 15.16
CA ALA A 112 -10.88 -0.43 14.69
C ALA A 112 -11.25 -1.47 15.77
N VAL A 113 -11.03 -1.18 17.04
CA VAL A 113 -11.44 -2.04 18.16
C VAL A 113 -12.95 -1.94 18.41
N GLU A 114 -13.53 -0.74 18.26
CA GLU A 114 -14.97 -0.51 18.44
C GLU A 114 -15.81 -1.21 17.36
N GLY A 115 -15.34 -1.21 16.11
CA GLY A 115 -16.03 -1.89 15.02
C GLY A 115 -15.86 -1.22 13.66
N GLN A 116 -16.43 -1.86 12.65
CA GLN A 116 -16.32 -1.41 11.26
C GLN A 116 -17.00 -0.05 11.03
N ASP A 117 -18.17 0.17 11.63
CA ASP A 117 -18.91 1.44 11.50
C ASP A 117 -18.18 2.59 12.19
N ALA A 118 -17.43 2.33 13.26
CA ALA A 118 -16.60 3.32 13.92
C ALA A 118 -15.43 3.75 13.01
N ILE A 119 -14.80 2.80 12.29
CA ILE A 119 -13.78 3.12 11.28
C ILE A 119 -14.37 4.04 10.21
N TYR A 120 -15.55 3.71 9.68
CA TYR A 120 -16.19 4.54 8.63
C TYR A 120 -16.54 5.93 9.15
N SER A 121 -17.09 6.03 10.35
CA SER A 121 -17.43 7.30 11.00
C SER A 121 -16.20 8.17 11.26
N TYR A 122 -15.07 7.56 11.60
CA TYR A 122 -13.79 8.24 11.73
C TYR A 122 -13.31 8.75 10.36
N LEU A 123 -13.25 7.88 9.34
CA LEU A 123 -12.75 8.24 8.01
C LEU A 123 -13.58 9.34 7.33
N GLN A 124 -14.90 9.39 7.58
CA GLN A 124 -15.76 10.47 7.07
C GLN A 124 -15.35 11.86 7.54
N LYS A 125 -14.58 11.98 8.62
CA LYS A 125 -14.08 13.26 9.15
C LYS A 125 -12.67 13.60 8.67
N THR A 126 -12.08 12.78 7.81
CA THR A 126 -10.71 12.90 7.30
C THR A 126 -10.70 13.19 5.80
N ALA A 127 -9.51 13.35 5.23
CA ALA A 127 -9.30 13.45 3.78
C ALA A 127 -9.66 12.17 3.00
N TYR A 128 -10.10 11.12 3.67
CA TYR A 128 -10.47 9.82 3.11
C TYR A 128 -11.99 9.54 3.17
N ALA A 129 -12.80 10.58 3.38
CA ALA A 129 -14.25 10.44 3.44
C ALA A 129 -14.87 9.81 2.17
N ASP A 130 -14.33 10.16 1.01
CA ASP A 130 -14.74 9.63 -0.30
C ASP A 130 -14.29 8.18 -0.54
N ALA A 131 -13.38 7.65 0.28
CA ALA A 131 -12.98 6.25 0.25
C ALA A 131 -13.99 5.32 0.97
N VAL A 132 -14.82 5.85 1.87
CA VAL A 132 -15.72 5.04 2.71
C VAL A 132 -16.68 4.17 1.88
N PRO A 133 -17.39 4.68 0.85
CA PRO A 133 -18.28 3.85 0.04
C PRO A 133 -17.56 2.68 -0.64
N VAL A 134 -16.36 2.92 -1.20
CA VAL A 134 -15.59 1.88 -1.89
C VAL A 134 -14.97 0.88 -0.90
N LEU A 135 -14.66 1.32 0.32
CA LEU A 135 -14.18 0.45 1.39
C LEU A 135 -15.30 -0.50 1.88
N GLN A 136 -16.55 -0.04 1.87
CA GLN A 136 -17.73 -0.85 2.15
C GLN A 136 -18.01 -1.88 1.04
N GLU A 137 -17.74 -1.52 -0.22
CA GLU A 137 -17.93 -2.41 -1.36
C GLU A 137 -17.00 -3.62 -1.29
N SER A 138 -15.69 -3.39 -1.28
CA SER A 138 -14.70 -4.46 -1.16
C SER A 138 -13.28 -3.93 -0.90
N PRO A 139 -12.37 -4.77 -0.35
CA PRO A 139 -10.95 -4.44 -0.26
C PRO A 139 -10.32 -4.13 -1.62
N SER A 140 -10.72 -4.84 -2.68
CA SER A 140 -10.23 -4.64 -4.04
C SER A 140 -10.68 -3.30 -4.64
N ALA A 141 -11.93 -2.88 -4.34
CA ALA A 141 -12.43 -1.56 -4.72
C ALA A 141 -11.64 -0.44 -4.04
N PHE A 142 -11.32 -0.61 -2.75
CA PHE A 142 -10.49 0.34 -2.02
C PHE A 142 -9.07 0.43 -2.58
N GLU A 143 -8.44 -0.70 -2.90
CA GLU A 143 -7.11 -0.69 -3.55
C GLU A 143 -7.14 0.03 -4.90
N ARG A 144 -8.16 -0.24 -5.73
CA ARG A 144 -8.36 0.48 -6.99
C ARG A 144 -8.54 1.98 -6.76
N TRP A 145 -9.32 2.37 -5.77
CA TRP A 145 -9.50 3.77 -5.42
C TRP A 145 -8.18 4.45 -5.02
N CYS A 146 -7.34 3.79 -4.19
CA CYS A 146 -6.02 4.30 -3.80
C CYS A 146 -5.12 4.52 -5.01
N ASP A 147 -5.00 3.50 -5.88
CA ASP A 147 -4.16 3.59 -7.09
C ASP A 147 -4.67 4.70 -8.04
N ASN A 148 -5.99 4.81 -8.23
CA ASN A 148 -6.59 5.84 -9.08
C ASN A 148 -6.38 7.25 -8.49
N ARG A 149 -6.47 7.40 -7.17
CA ARG A 149 -6.19 8.68 -6.51
C ARG A 149 -4.74 9.10 -6.76
N ILE A 150 -3.78 8.21 -6.62
CA ILE A 150 -2.37 8.48 -6.96
C ILE A 150 -2.24 8.96 -8.42
N ILE A 151 -2.88 8.28 -9.38
CA ILE A 151 -2.83 8.68 -10.79
C ILE A 151 -3.40 10.09 -11.00
N ARG A 152 -4.48 10.45 -10.31
CA ARG A 152 -5.09 11.79 -10.41
C ARG A 152 -4.17 12.87 -9.83
N GLU A 153 -3.52 12.61 -8.70
CA GLU A 153 -2.60 13.53 -8.03
C GLU A 153 -1.31 13.77 -8.84
N ILE A 154 -0.79 12.75 -9.51
CA ILE A 154 0.43 12.90 -10.32
C ILE A 154 0.18 13.48 -11.72
N ARG A 155 -1.04 13.42 -12.22
CA ARG A 155 -1.40 13.85 -13.59
C ARG A 155 -1.01 15.29 -13.90
N PRO A 156 -1.16 16.29 -13.01
CA PRO A 156 -0.74 17.66 -13.24
C PRO A 156 0.76 17.86 -13.44
N GLN A 157 1.59 16.91 -12.99
CA GLN A 157 3.05 17.02 -13.09
C GLN A 157 3.58 17.03 -14.51
N GLN A 158 2.83 16.52 -15.48
CA GLN A 158 3.19 16.60 -16.91
C GLN A 158 3.38 18.05 -17.39
N TYR A 159 2.82 19.03 -16.70
CA TYR A 159 2.88 20.45 -17.04
C TYR A 159 3.97 21.20 -16.27
N ASN A 160 4.77 20.53 -15.43
CA ASN A 160 5.82 21.12 -14.61
C ASN A 160 7.24 20.69 -15.04
N PRO A 161 7.68 21.01 -16.29
CA PRO A 161 8.88 20.40 -16.91
C PRO A 161 10.20 20.74 -16.22
N PHE A 162 10.24 21.78 -15.38
CA PHE A 162 11.46 22.25 -14.70
C PHE A 162 11.62 21.69 -13.27
N THR A 163 10.88 20.63 -12.93
CA THR A 163 10.93 19.97 -11.62
C THR A 163 11.19 18.48 -11.78
N VAL A 164 11.44 17.78 -10.68
CA VAL A 164 11.51 16.31 -10.66
C VAL A 164 10.13 15.66 -10.81
N GLY A 165 9.06 16.46 -10.72
CA GLY A 165 7.66 16.00 -10.76
C GLY A 165 7.33 15.10 -11.96
N PRO A 166 7.63 15.47 -13.22
CA PRO A 166 7.35 14.62 -14.38
C PRO A 166 8.04 13.26 -14.33
N LEU A 167 9.28 13.19 -13.81
CA LEU A 167 10.01 11.94 -13.68
C LEU A 167 9.36 11.04 -12.62
N ALA A 168 9.03 11.58 -11.44
CA ALA A 168 8.33 10.86 -10.40
C ALA A 168 6.95 10.36 -10.89
N ALA A 169 6.19 11.24 -11.56
CA ALA A 169 4.89 10.88 -12.13
C ALA A 169 5.00 9.77 -13.19
N PHE A 170 6.05 9.81 -14.02
CA PHE A 170 6.31 8.76 -15.02
C PHE A 170 6.56 7.40 -14.35
N LEU A 171 7.39 7.35 -13.31
CA LEU A 171 7.69 6.11 -12.59
C LEU A 171 6.42 5.54 -11.93
N LEU A 172 5.65 6.37 -11.21
CA LEU A 172 4.40 5.94 -10.57
C LEU A 172 3.34 5.49 -11.59
N ALA A 173 3.26 6.17 -12.73
CA ALA A 173 2.39 5.77 -13.82
C ALA A 173 2.78 4.40 -14.39
N ARG A 174 4.07 4.12 -14.55
CA ARG A 174 4.57 2.81 -15.00
C ARG A 174 4.30 1.70 -14.00
N GLU A 175 4.45 1.95 -12.72
CA GLU A 175 4.05 0.98 -11.69
C GLU A 175 2.56 0.64 -11.78
N ASN A 176 1.71 1.64 -11.97
CA ASN A 176 0.28 1.43 -12.13
C ASN A 176 -0.08 0.66 -13.41
N GLU A 177 0.61 0.93 -14.52
CA GLU A 177 0.48 0.15 -15.76
C GLU A 177 0.86 -1.32 -15.55
N VAL A 178 1.97 -1.58 -14.85
CA VAL A 178 2.40 -2.95 -14.50
C VAL A 178 1.36 -3.65 -13.63
N LYS A 179 0.77 -2.98 -12.64
CA LYS A 179 -0.33 -3.52 -11.84
C LYS A 179 -1.51 -3.89 -12.72
N THR A 180 -1.92 -3.02 -13.64
CA THR A 180 -3.04 -3.25 -14.56
C THR A 180 -2.77 -4.45 -15.48
N VAL A 181 -1.57 -4.55 -16.06
CA VAL A 181 -1.18 -5.70 -16.90
C VAL A 181 -1.23 -7.01 -16.10
N ARG A 182 -0.71 -7.01 -14.86
CA ARG A 182 -0.78 -8.19 -13.97
C ARG A 182 -2.21 -8.60 -13.68
N ILE A 183 -3.12 -7.66 -13.45
CA ILE A 183 -4.54 -7.94 -13.23
C ILE A 183 -5.16 -8.61 -14.46
N ILE A 184 -4.90 -8.08 -15.65
CA ILE A 184 -5.42 -8.65 -16.91
C ILE A 184 -4.86 -10.06 -17.14
N LEU A 185 -3.55 -10.25 -17.00
CA LEU A 185 -2.90 -11.54 -17.20
C LEU A 185 -3.39 -12.58 -16.17
N SER A 186 -3.45 -12.20 -14.90
CA SER A 186 -3.96 -13.07 -13.83
C SER A 186 -5.43 -13.40 -14.04
N GLY A 187 -6.25 -12.44 -14.46
CA GLY A 187 -7.65 -12.65 -14.77
C GLY A 187 -7.84 -13.65 -15.93
N LYS A 188 -7.07 -13.50 -17.01
CA LYS A 188 -7.09 -14.43 -18.14
C LYS A 188 -6.59 -15.82 -17.75
N TRP A 189 -5.50 -15.90 -17.00
CA TRP A 189 -4.95 -17.18 -16.53
C TRP A 189 -5.92 -17.96 -15.66
N ASN A 190 -6.66 -17.26 -14.80
CA ASN A 190 -7.66 -17.88 -13.92
C ASN A 190 -9.07 -17.94 -14.53
N HIS A 191 -9.21 -17.71 -15.83
CA HIS A 191 -10.48 -17.76 -16.57
C HIS A 191 -11.60 -16.89 -15.93
N LEU A 192 -11.23 -15.73 -15.36
CA LEU A 192 -12.21 -14.77 -14.82
C LEU A 192 -13.03 -14.16 -15.96
N ARG A 193 -14.29 -13.85 -15.68
CA ARG A 193 -15.15 -13.12 -16.62
C ARG A 193 -14.56 -11.74 -16.90
N GLU A 194 -14.74 -11.26 -18.13
CA GLU A 194 -14.17 -10.00 -18.58
C GLU A 194 -14.61 -8.81 -17.72
N GLU A 195 -15.88 -8.79 -17.30
CA GLU A 195 -16.42 -7.77 -16.42
C GLU A 195 -15.66 -7.70 -15.08
N ALA A 196 -15.39 -8.85 -14.47
CA ALA A 196 -14.65 -8.94 -13.22
C ALA A 196 -13.19 -8.47 -13.34
N VAL A 197 -12.59 -8.60 -14.53
CA VAL A 197 -11.26 -8.05 -14.82
C VAL A 197 -11.36 -6.54 -15.02
N ARG A 198 -12.33 -6.06 -15.79
CA ARG A 198 -12.56 -4.62 -16.04
C ARG A 198 -12.83 -3.83 -14.76
N GLU A 199 -13.61 -4.37 -13.85
CA GLU A 199 -13.89 -3.76 -12.54
C GLU A 199 -12.63 -3.55 -11.69
N ARG A 200 -11.57 -4.32 -11.93
CA ARG A 200 -10.31 -4.23 -11.20
C ARG A 200 -9.25 -3.37 -11.88
N MET A 201 -9.47 -2.97 -13.13
CA MET A 201 -8.52 -2.14 -13.88
C MET A 201 -8.38 -0.76 -13.24
N ARG A 202 -7.18 -0.22 -13.31
CA ARG A 202 -6.82 1.11 -12.79
C ARG A 202 -6.97 2.17 -13.88
N GLU A 203 -7.15 3.42 -13.45
CA GLU A 203 -7.08 4.56 -14.36
C GLU A 203 -5.68 4.65 -14.97
N MET A 204 -5.62 4.99 -16.25
CA MET A 204 -4.34 5.20 -16.92
C MET A 204 -3.90 6.65 -16.75
N TYR A 205 -2.58 6.88 -16.69
CA TYR A 205 -2.01 8.23 -16.58
C TYR A 205 -2.34 9.09 -17.79
N ARG A 206 -2.28 8.52 -18.99
CA ARG A 206 -2.78 9.13 -20.22
C ARG A 206 -4.04 8.39 -20.66
N ASN A 207 -5.12 9.13 -20.91
CA ASN A 207 -6.23 8.58 -21.63
C ASN A 207 -5.82 8.47 -23.10
N VAL A 208 -5.71 7.26 -23.59
CA VAL A 208 -5.51 6.92 -25.00
C VAL A 208 -6.87 6.93 -25.67
#